data_8aa0793c17ada0f8b24eb027d63f68bc
#
_entry.id   8aa0793c17ada0f8b24eb027d63f68bc
#
_cell.length_a   1.000
_cell.length_b   1.000
_cell.length_c   1.000
_cell.angle_alpha   90.00
_cell.angle_beta   90.00
_cell.angle_gamma   90.00
#
_symmetry.space_group_name_H-M   'P 1'
#
loop_
_entity.id
_entity.type
_entity.pdbx_description
1 polymer ?
#
loop_
_entity_poly.entity_id
_entity_poly.type
_entity_poly.pdbx_seq_one_letter_code
_entity_poly.pdbx_strand_id
1 'polypeptide(L)'
;MSAPRQRVLTRVNQEGRGADAPPPPLRPATATSALFPQARHHAQFAARAPCQNLCSSRARPRRFASVTGPWGDKAYKEAGKFCNPNLIWTGKSSKYTSIPSFDALEQNPDASYLHICANETIHGVEFKDYPTPKNKDSILVADMSSNFCSKPVDVSKFGIIYAGAQKNVGPSGVTIVIVRKDLIGKAQPITPVMLDYKIHDESNSLYNTPPCFAIYMCGLVFEDLLAQGGLKEVEKKNQEKAGILYNAIDGSGGFYVCPVEKSVRSLMNVPFTLKRSELEKKFIEEAAKEGMVQLKGHRSVGGVRASIYNAMPLAGVQKLVDFMKDFQARNP
;
A
#
# COMPACT_ATOMS: atom_id res chain seq x y z
N MET A 1 -5.00 -10.11 31.00
CA MET A 1 -5.49 -8.96 30.20
C MET A 1 -4.94 -9.02 28.77
N SER A 2 -5.25 -10.05 27.97
CA SER A 2 -4.62 -10.24 26.65
C SER A 2 -5.59 -10.58 25.49
N ALA A 3 -6.90 -10.48 25.69
CA ALA A 3 -7.86 -10.99 24.71
C ALA A 3 -8.50 -9.97 23.72
N PRO A 4 -8.60 -8.64 23.94
CA PRO A 4 -9.38 -7.78 23.03
C PRO A 4 -8.66 -7.36 21.73
N ARG A 5 -7.34 -7.30 21.71
CA ARG A 5 -6.60 -6.63 20.62
C ARG A 5 -6.39 -7.46 19.35
N GLN A 6 -6.38 -8.78 19.45
CA GLN A 6 -6.33 -9.66 18.26
C GLN A 6 -7.67 -9.74 17.51
N ARG A 7 -8.79 -9.44 18.19
CA ARG A 7 -10.14 -9.48 17.58
C ARG A 7 -10.42 -8.32 16.62
N VAL A 8 -9.76 -7.17 16.80
CA VAL A 8 -10.04 -5.97 15.98
C VAL A 8 -9.58 -6.15 14.53
N LEU A 9 -8.39 -6.68 14.29
CA LEU A 9 -7.90 -6.91 12.91
C LEU A 9 -8.68 -8.01 12.18
N THR A 10 -9.15 -9.04 12.91
CA THR A 10 -9.98 -10.11 12.33
C THR A 10 -11.38 -9.62 11.98
N ARG A 11 -11.95 -8.68 12.75
CA ARG A 11 -13.29 -8.12 12.49
C ARG A 11 -13.33 -7.16 11.31
N VAL A 12 -12.28 -6.38 11.04
CA VAL A 12 -12.24 -5.47 9.88
C VAL A 12 -12.50 -6.19 8.55
N ASN A 13 -12.21 -7.49 8.49
CA ASN A 13 -12.42 -8.31 7.29
C ASN A 13 -13.68 -9.20 7.31
N GLN A 14 -14.40 -9.31 8.45
CA GLN A 14 -15.55 -10.22 8.58
C GLN A 14 -16.94 -9.55 8.51
N GLU A 15 -17.06 -8.26 8.74
CA GLU A 15 -18.35 -7.55 8.79
C GLU A 15 -18.84 -7.01 7.43
N GLY A 16 -18.78 -7.85 6.41
CA GLY A 16 -19.35 -7.53 5.09
C GLY A 16 -20.60 -8.31 4.72
N ARG A 17 -21.31 -8.95 5.70
CA ARG A 17 -22.57 -9.69 5.45
C ARG A 17 -23.66 -9.20 6.40
N GLY A 18 -24.83 -8.90 5.81
CA GLY A 18 -26.00 -8.50 6.58
C GLY A 18 -26.41 -9.55 7.64
N ALA A 19 -27.02 -9.08 8.69
CA ALA A 19 -27.28 -9.79 9.92
C ALA A 19 -28.25 -10.98 9.85
N ASP A 20 -28.81 -11.35 8.69
CA ASP A 20 -29.94 -12.29 8.57
C ASP A 20 -29.69 -13.54 7.69
N ALA A 21 -28.44 -13.87 7.37
CA ALA A 21 -28.14 -15.13 6.68
C ALA A 21 -27.39 -16.09 7.61
N PRO A 22 -27.83 -17.36 7.76
CA PRO A 22 -27.05 -18.35 8.49
C PRO A 22 -25.66 -18.49 7.84
N PRO A 23 -24.59 -18.59 8.63
CA PRO A 23 -23.26 -18.69 8.07
C PRO A 23 -23.17 -19.95 7.18
N PRO A 24 -22.65 -19.84 5.94
CA PRO A 24 -22.36 -21.02 5.16
C PRO A 24 -21.33 -21.89 5.91
N PRO A 25 -21.31 -23.22 5.69
CA PRO A 25 -20.35 -24.09 6.32
C PRO A 25 -18.94 -23.54 6.04
N LEU A 26 -18.20 -23.31 7.12
CA LEU A 26 -16.83 -22.81 7.07
C LEU A 26 -16.01 -23.74 6.16
N ARG A 27 -15.73 -23.30 4.95
CA ARG A 27 -14.56 -23.83 4.23
C ARG A 27 -13.37 -23.61 5.17
N PRO A 28 -12.40 -24.54 5.26
CA PRO A 28 -11.23 -24.32 6.09
C PRO A 28 -10.58 -23.01 5.63
N ALA A 29 -10.84 -21.95 6.39
CA ALA A 29 -10.23 -20.65 6.13
C ALA A 29 -8.73 -20.88 6.28
N THR A 30 -7.96 -20.56 5.25
CA THR A 30 -6.51 -20.53 5.33
C THR A 30 -6.19 -19.60 6.49
N ALA A 31 -5.79 -20.18 7.61
CA ALA A 31 -5.56 -19.44 8.83
C ALA A 31 -4.45 -18.40 8.58
N THR A 32 -4.67 -17.17 8.98
CA THR A 32 -3.77 -16.04 8.76
C THR A 32 -3.35 -15.46 10.09
N SER A 33 -2.05 -15.18 10.24
CA SER A 33 -1.51 -14.48 11.41
C SER A 33 -1.18 -13.04 11.05
N ALA A 34 -1.48 -12.10 11.94
CA ALA A 34 -1.04 -10.72 11.86
C ALA A 34 0.16 -10.53 12.78
N LEU A 35 1.28 -10.10 12.22
CA LEU A 35 2.55 -9.91 12.91
C LEU A 35 2.91 -8.42 12.90
N PHE A 36 3.57 -7.94 13.96
CA PHE A 36 4.00 -6.55 14.14
C PHE A 36 5.51 -6.46 14.32
N PRO A 37 6.31 -6.77 13.29
CA PRO A 37 7.74 -6.62 13.39
C PRO A 37 8.13 -5.15 13.49
N GLN A 38 9.15 -4.88 14.30
CA GLN A 38 9.64 -3.53 14.58
C GLN A 38 10.84 -3.21 13.70
N ALA A 39 10.75 -2.16 12.89
CA ALA A 39 11.88 -1.71 12.11
C ALA A 39 11.88 -0.21 11.83
N ARG A 40 13.05 0.42 11.93
CA ARG A 40 13.24 1.84 11.60
C ARG A 40 13.20 2.14 10.09
N HIS A 41 13.34 1.13 9.22
CA HIS A 41 13.37 1.27 7.76
C HIS A 41 12.33 0.34 7.11
N HIS A 42 11.05 0.68 7.26
CA HIS A 42 9.90 -0.16 6.94
C HIS A 42 9.91 -0.78 5.54
N ALA A 43 10.15 -0.01 4.48
CA ALA A 43 10.07 -0.51 3.11
C ALA A 43 11.17 -1.54 2.77
N GLN A 44 12.39 -1.34 3.26
CA GLN A 44 13.50 -2.27 3.02
C GLN A 44 13.35 -3.54 3.86
N PHE A 45 12.94 -3.40 5.13
CA PHE A 45 12.71 -4.51 6.02
C PHE A 45 11.57 -5.40 5.52
N ALA A 46 10.44 -4.79 5.18
CA ALA A 46 9.27 -5.49 4.71
C ALA A 46 9.49 -6.19 3.36
N ALA A 47 10.31 -5.64 2.47
CA ALA A 47 10.70 -6.30 1.23
C ALA A 47 11.69 -7.47 1.43
N ARG A 48 12.49 -7.46 2.50
CA ARG A 48 13.46 -8.54 2.83
C ARG A 48 12.79 -9.77 3.44
N ALA A 49 11.88 -9.56 4.38
CA ALA A 49 11.29 -10.65 5.13
C ALA A 49 10.57 -11.68 4.25
N PRO A 50 9.70 -11.32 3.27
CA PRO A 50 9.15 -12.29 2.34
C PRO A 50 10.23 -13.07 1.60
N CYS A 51 11.30 -12.38 1.22
CA CYS A 51 12.43 -13.01 0.54
C CYS A 51 13.02 -14.15 1.34
N GLN A 52 13.24 -13.95 2.61
CA GLN A 52 13.92 -14.92 3.45
C GLN A 52 13.00 -16.02 3.96
N ASN A 53 11.71 -15.72 4.16
CA ASN A 53 10.73 -16.70 4.63
C ASN A 53 10.13 -17.60 3.54
N LEU A 54 10.20 -17.20 2.28
CA LEU A 54 9.59 -17.96 1.17
C LEU A 54 10.60 -18.75 0.35
N CYS A 55 11.87 -18.65 0.65
CA CYS A 55 12.92 -19.29 -0.09
C CYS A 55 13.54 -20.42 0.71
N SER A 56 12.95 -21.60 0.64
CA SER A 56 13.58 -22.81 1.14
C SER A 56 14.89 -23.09 0.37
N SER A 57 15.83 -23.80 1.02
CA SER A 57 17.21 -24.04 0.65
C SER A 57 17.48 -24.78 -0.68
N ARG A 58 16.48 -24.98 -1.54
CA ARG A 58 16.67 -25.60 -2.85
C ARG A 58 16.99 -24.53 -3.89
N ALA A 59 18.15 -24.64 -4.51
CA ALA A 59 18.69 -23.94 -5.67
C ALA A 59 17.99 -22.61 -6.05
N ARG A 60 18.45 -21.48 -5.48
CA ARG A 60 18.10 -20.08 -5.78
C ARG A 60 16.67 -19.93 -6.33
N PRO A 61 15.63 -19.87 -5.48
CA PRO A 61 14.26 -19.74 -5.92
C PRO A 61 14.10 -18.51 -6.82
N ARG A 62 13.43 -18.70 -7.94
CA ARG A 62 13.11 -17.64 -8.88
C ARG A 62 11.88 -16.88 -8.37
N ARG A 63 11.79 -15.60 -8.66
CA ARG A 63 10.71 -14.71 -8.21
C ARG A 63 10.28 -13.80 -9.31
N PHE A 64 9.03 -13.39 -9.26
CA PHE A 64 8.53 -12.33 -10.12
C PHE A 64 8.44 -11.01 -9.36
N ALA A 65 8.72 -9.93 -10.07
CA ALA A 65 8.38 -8.59 -9.61
C ALA A 65 7.76 -7.81 -10.75
N SER A 66 6.64 -7.16 -10.48
CA SER A 66 6.11 -6.09 -11.31
C SER A 66 6.50 -4.77 -10.68
N VAL A 67 7.25 -3.96 -11.42
CA VAL A 67 7.78 -2.68 -10.95
C VAL A 67 6.94 -1.53 -11.50
N THR A 68 5.90 -1.17 -10.77
CA THR A 68 4.96 -0.10 -11.11
C THR A 68 5.41 1.28 -10.62
N GLY A 69 6.55 1.34 -9.93
CA GLY A 69 7.13 2.58 -9.43
C GLY A 69 8.41 2.35 -8.63
N PRO A 70 8.96 3.41 -8.00
CA PRO A 70 10.23 3.35 -7.26
C PRO A 70 10.23 2.42 -6.06
N TRP A 71 9.09 2.17 -5.42
CA TRP A 71 9.02 1.26 -4.28
C TRP A 71 9.09 -0.19 -4.75
N GLY A 72 8.39 -0.54 -5.84
CA GLY A 72 8.57 -1.83 -6.49
C GLY A 72 10.01 -2.06 -6.98
N ASP A 73 10.66 -1.04 -7.56
CA ASP A 73 12.06 -1.10 -8.00
C ASP A 73 13.03 -1.35 -6.82
N LYS A 74 12.82 -0.69 -5.67
CA LYS A 74 13.60 -0.94 -4.47
C LYS A 74 13.39 -2.35 -3.93
N ALA A 75 12.17 -2.85 -3.90
CA ALA A 75 11.86 -4.21 -3.47
C ALA A 75 12.52 -5.23 -4.39
N TYR A 76 12.48 -5.02 -5.72
CA TYR A 76 13.14 -5.85 -6.72
C TYR A 76 14.66 -5.90 -6.50
N LYS A 77 15.31 -4.74 -6.36
CA LYS A 77 16.76 -4.64 -6.11
C LYS A 77 17.16 -5.31 -4.79
N GLU A 78 16.37 -5.12 -3.74
CA GLU A 78 16.64 -5.74 -2.44
C GLU A 78 16.49 -7.26 -2.51
N ALA A 79 15.50 -7.76 -3.24
CA ALA A 79 15.31 -9.18 -3.48
C ALA A 79 16.53 -9.84 -4.13
N GLY A 80 17.23 -9.12 -5.02
CA GLY A 80 18.44 -9.61 -5.70
C GLY A 80 19.60 -10.00 -4.77
N LYS A 81 19.58 -9.54 -3.51
CA LYS A 81 20.58 -9.93 -2.50
C LYS A 81 20.36 -11.34 -1.94
N PHE A 82 19.13 -11.86 -2.02
CA PHE A 82 18.73 -13.11 -1.38
C PHE A 82 18.30 -14.18 -2.37
N CYS A 83 18.03 -13.82 -3.61
CA CYS A 83 17.54 -14.71 -4.63
C CYS A 83 17.86 -14.21 -6.04
N ASN A 84 17.38 -14.93 -7.04
CA ASN A 84 17.42 -14.52 -8.45
C ASN A 84 16.06 -13.92 -8.84
N PRO A 85 15.85 -12.59 -8.75
CA PRO A 85 14.59 -11.98 -9.09
C PRO A 85 14.41 -11.93 -10.60
N ASN A 86 13.21 -12.27 -11.07
CA ASN A 86 12.81 -12.11 -12.47
C ASN A 86 11.88 -10.90 -12.58
N LEU A 87 12.24 -9.93 -13.39
CA LEU A 87 11.44 -8.75 -13.69
C LEU A 87 10.50 -9.07 -14.84
N ILE A 88 9.21 -9.25 -14.55
CA ILE A 88 8.22 -9.55 -15.58
C ILE A 88 7.70 -8.31 -16.29
N TRP A 89 7.77 -7.16 -15.63
CA TRP A 89 7.37 -5.88 -16.20
C TRP A 89 7.92 -4.71 -15.41
N THR A 90 8.18 -3.60 -16.10
CA THR A 90 8.53 -2.32 -15.47
C THR A 90 7.91 -1.15 -16.22
N GLY A 91 7.29 -0.24 -15.49
CA GLY A 91 6.73 1.01 -16.01
C GLY A 91 7.78 2.11 -16.24
N LYS A 92 9.07 1.81 -16.19
CA LYS A 92 10.13 2.82 -16.27
C LYS A 92 10.11 3.61 -17.58
N SER A 93 9.84 2.94 -18.71
CA SER A 93 9.73 3.58 -20.03
C SER A 93 8.54 4.53 -20.14
N SER A 94 7.41 4.20 -19.49
CA SER A 94 6.23 5.05 -19.40
C SER A 94 6.25 6.00 -18.19
N LYS A 95 7.40 6.21 -17.54
CA LYS A 95 7.55 7.03 -16.32
C LYS A 95 6.58 6.60 -15.20
N TYR A 96 6.24 5.31 -15.15
CA TYR A 96 5.35 4.74 -14.13
C TYR A 96 3.95 5.36 -14.11
N THR A 97 3.32 5.50 -15.25
CA THR A 97 1.98 6.09 -15.38
C THR A 97 0.86 5.06 -15.54
N SER A 98 1.21 3.78 -15.66
CA SER A 98 0.27 2.69 -15.96
C SER A 98 0.60 1.40 -15.20
N ILE A 99 -0.33 0.45 -15.26
CA ILE A 99 -0.16 -0.94 -14.81
C ILE A 99 -0.47 -1.84 -16.00
N PRO A 100 0.34 -2.88 -16.28
CA PRO A 100 0.10 -3.79 -17.39
C PRO A 100 -1.06 -4.74 -17.09
N SER A 101 -1.68 -5.30 -18.14
CA SER A 101 -2.51 -6.50 -17.99
C SER A 101 -1.63 -7.70 -17.64
N PHE A 102 -1.88 -8.33 -16.48
CA PHE A 102 -1.09 -9.47 -16.01
C PHE A 102 -1.35 -10.74 -16.81
N ASP A 103 -2.47 -10.84 -17.48
CA ASP A 103 -2.79 -12.00 -18.34
C ASP A 103 -1.86 -12.11 -19.55
N ALA A 104 -1.39 -10.96 -20.04
CA ALA A 104 -0.46 -10.88 -21.15
C ALA A 104 1.01 -11.07 -20.75
N LEU A 105 1.34 -11.00 -19.45
CA LEU A 105 2.72 -11.11 -18.98
C LEU A 105 3.18 -12.57 -18.92
N GLU A 106 4.38 -12.81 -19.41
CA GLU A 106 5.03 -14.10 -19.24
C GLU A 106 5.50 -14.26 -17.79
N GLN A 107 5.04 -15.33 -17.14
CA GLN A 107 5.42 -15.64 -15.75
C GLN A 107 6.19 -16.96 -15.74
N ASN A 108 7.32 -16.98 -15.02
CA ASN A 108 8.10 -18.19 -14.88
C ASN A 108 7.36 -19.21 -13.97
N PRO A 109 7.12 -20.44 -14.42
CA PRO A 109 6.39 -21.46 -13.66
C PRO A 109 7.06 -21.86 -12.34
N ASP A 110 8.37 -21.65 -12.20
CA ASP A 110 9.13 -22.03 -10.99
C ASP A 110 9.19 -20.91 -9.93
N ALA A 111 8.48 -19.81 -10.11
CA ALA A 111 8.54 -18.71 -9.16
C ALA A 111 7.80 -19.02 -7.88
N SER A 112 8.43 -18.73 -6.74
CA SER A 112 7.84 -18.91 -5.42
C SER A 112 6.76 -17.87 -5.12
N TYR A 113 6.88 -16.64 -5.64
CA TYR A 113 5.88 -15.60 -5.46
C TYR A 113 5.95 -14.49 -6.52
N LEU A 114 4.83 -13.79 -6.68
CA LEU A 114 4.70 -12.53 -7.39
C LEU A 114 4.66 -11.39 -6.37
N HIS A 115 5.55 -10.42 -6.49
CA HIS A 115 5.55 -9.22 -5.64
C HIS A 115 4.99 -8.02 -6.39
N ILE A 116 4.11 -7.26 -5.73
CA ILE A 116 3.58 -5.98 -6.21
C ILE A 116 3.67 -4.91 -5.11
N CYS A 117 3.82 -3.66 -5.53
CA CYS A 117 3.52 -2.50 -4.70
C CYS A 117 2.09 -2.06 -5.04
N ALA A 118 1.15 -2.29 -4.12
CA ALA A 118 -0.28 -2.10 -4.40
C ALA A 118 -0.67 -0.64 -4.65
N ASN A 119 0.10 0.31 -4.10
CA ASN A 119 -0.01 1.74 -4.37
C ASN A 119 1.36 2.41 -4.34
N GLU A 120 1.78 2.93 -5.47
CA GLU A 120 3.04 3.66 -5.61
C GLU A 120 2.88 5.11 -5.16
N THR A 121 3.29 5.41 -3.95
CA THR A 121 3.11 6.71 -3.27
C THR A 121 3.65 7.91 -4.07
N ILE A 122 4.73 7.72 -4.86
CA ILE A 122 5.42 8.79 -5.58
C ILE A 122 4.69 9.12 -6.87
N HIS A 123 4.33 8.11 -7.64
CA HIS A 123 3.73 8.26 -8.97
C HIS A 123 2.20 8.21 -8.96
N GLY A 124 1.57 7.85 -7.83
CA GLY A 124 0.11 7.82 -7.71
C GLY A 124 -0.57 6.73 -8.52
N VAL A 125 0.13 5.61 -8.74
CA VAL A 125 -0.38 4.43 -9.44
C VAL A 125 -0.85 3.39 -8.43
N GLU A 126 -2.10 2.93 -8.55
CA GLU A 126 -2.72 1.98 -7.63
C GLU A 126 -3.38 0.82 -8.38
N PHE A 127 -3.15 -0.39 -7.89
CA PHE A 127 -3.88 -1.57 -8.33
C PHE A 127 -5.35 -1.50 -7.90
N LYS A 128 -6.27 -1.51 -8.86
CA LYS A 128 -7.71 -1.60 -8.58
C LYS A 128 -8.12 -3.03 -8.29
N ASP A 129 -7.61 -3.96 -9.09
CA ASP A 129 -7.71 -5.40 -8.90
C ASP A 129 -6.31 -5.99 -8.73
N TYR A 130 -6.23 -7.09 -7.98
CA TYR A 130 -4.96 -7.73 -7.68
C TYR A 130 -4.72 -8.91 -8.62
N PRO A 131 -3.51 -9.03 -9.21
CA PRO A 131 -3.21 -10.12 -10.13
C PRO A 131 -3.20 -11.47 -9.41
N THR A 132 -3.59 -12.50 -10.15
CA THR A 132 -3.44 -13.89 -9.70
C THR A 132 -2.17 -14.45 -10.34
N PRO A 133 -1.23 -15.04 -9.57
CA PRO A 133 -0.10 -15.76 -10.14
C PRO A 133 -0.57 -16.90 -11.04
N LYS A 134 0.02 -17.05 -12.24
CA LYS A 134 -0.34 -18.14 -13.19
C LYS A 134 0.03 -19.52 -12.65
N ASN A 135 1.13 -19.63 -11.93
CA ASN A 135 1.47 -20.86 -11.23
C ASN A 135 0.66 -20.94 -9.92
N LYS A 136 -0.12 -22.01 -9.75
CA LYS A 136 -0.95 -22.25 -8.55
C LYS A 136 -0.15 -22.41 -7.24
N ASP A 137 1.13 -22.77 -7.34
CA ASP A 137 2.03 -22.90 -6.18
C ASP A 137 2.71 -21.58 -5.83
N SER A 138 2.63 -20.58 -6.72
CA SER A 138 3.08 -19.23 -6.45
C SER A 138 2.07 -18.46 -5.60
N ILE A 139 2.57 -17.59 -4.75
CA ILE A 139 1.75 -16.72 -3.92
C ILE A 139 1.87 -15.25 -4.34
N LEU A 140 0.82 -14.47 -4.06
CA LEU A 140 0.88 -13.03 -4.21
C LEU A 140 1.42 -12.40 -2.92
N VAL A 141 2.42 -11.53 -3.06
CA VAL A 141 2.99 -10.71 -1.98
C VAL A 141 2.79 -9.25 -2.30
N ALA A 142 2.19 -8.49 -1.40
CA ALA A 142 1.87 -7.09 -1.64
C ALA A 142 2.42 -6.14 -0.57
N ASP A 143 3.07 -5.07 -1.02
CA ASP A 143 3.29 -3.86 -0.24
C ASP A 143 2.02 -3.00 -0.32
N MET A 144 1.31 -2.88 0.78
CA MET A 144 0.14 -2.03 0.91
C MET A 144 0.39 -0.80 1.81
N SER A 145 1.63 -0.43 2.06
CA SER A 145 1.98 0.64 3.01
C SER A 145 1.23 1.95 2.77
N SER A 146 0.90 2.29 1.54
CA SER A 146 0.26 3.58 1.24
C SER A 146 -1.24 3.50 0.93
N ASN A 147 -1.82 2.30 0.89
CA ASN A 147 -3.26 2.11 0.72
C ASN A 147 -3.85 1.06 1.67
N PHE A 148 -3.12 0.69 2.73
CA PHE A 148 -3.61 -0.22 3.76
C PHE A 148 -4.83 0.37 4.44
N CYS A 149 -5.90 -0.42 4.60
CA CYS A 149 -7.19 0.02 5.16
C CYS A 149 -7.86 1.19 4.41
N SER A 150 -7.53 1.43 3.14
CA SER A 150 -8.21 2.45 2.32
C SER A 150 -9.47 1.92 1.62
N LYS A 151 -9.58 0.61 1.50
CA LYS A 151 -10.70 -0.12 0.88
C LYS A 151 -10.74 -1.57 1.40
N PRO A 152 -11.85 -2.31 1.22
CA PRO A 152 -11.90 -3.75 1.47
C PRO A 152 -10.86 -4.51 0.63
N VAL A 153 -10.25 -5.53 1.26
CA VAL A 153 -9.29 -6.42 0.61
C VAL A 153 -9.62 -7.85 0.96
N ASP A 154 -9.75 -8.72 -0.05
CA ASP A 154 -9.84 -10.16 0.17
C ASP A 154 -8.44 -10.71 0.46
N VAL A 155 -8.11 -10.86 1.73
CA VAL A 155 -6.79 -11.33 2.19
C VAL A 155 -6.49 -12.76 1.75
N SER A 156 -7.50 -13.57 1.39
CA SER A 156 -7.32 -14.95 0.94
C SER A 156 -6.57 -15.06 -0.38
N LYS A 157 -6.55 -13.99 -1.18
CA LYS A 157 -5.78 -13.90 -2.44
C LYS A 157 -4.27 -13.79 -2.24
N PHE A 158 -3.83 -13.49 -1.01
CA PHE A 158 -2.43 -13.20 -0.73
C PHE A 158 -1.79 -14.28 0.13
N GLY A 159 -0.52 -14.55 -0.13
CA GLY A 159 0.32 -15.26 0.81
C GLY A 159 0.84 -14.33 1.91
N ILE A 160 1.22 -13.10 1.51
CA ILE A 160 1.72 -12.08 2.44
C ILE A 160 1.23 -10.69 1.99
N ILE A 161 0.72 -9.92 2.96
CA ILE A 161 0.53 -8.48 2.85
C ILE A 161 1.41 -7.83 3.91
N TYR A 162 2.13 -6.77 3.56
CA TYR A 162 2.82 -5.95 4.54
C TYR A 162 2.55 -4.47 4.35
N ALA A 163 2.54 -3.72 5.45
CA ALA A 163 2.25 -2.30 5.45
C ALA A 163 2.99 -1.57 6.59
N GLY A 164 3.73 -0.53 6.24
CA GLY A 164 4.20 0.45 7.24
C GLY A 164 3.04 1.32 7.70
N ALA A 165 2.87 1.47 9.01
CA ALA A 165 1.72 2.17 9.61
C ALA A 165 1.67 3.67 9.30
N GLN A 166 2.83 4.32 9.10
CA GLN A 166 3.01 5.78 9.10
C GLN A 166 2.25 6.56 8.02
N LYS A 167 1.57 5.90 7.11
CA LYS A 167 0.81 6.58 6.06
C LYS A 167 -0.68 6.62 6.37
N ASN A 168 -1.28 5.48 6.67
CA ASN A 168 -2.74 5.37 6.71
C ASN A 168 -3.33 4.85 8.02
N VAL A 169 -2.53 4.24 8.89
CA VAL A 169 -3.06 3.53 10.06
C VAL A 169 -2.35 3.82 11.38
N GLY A 170 -1.39 4.75 11.41
CA GLY A 170 -0.72 5.14 12.65
C GLY A 170 0.57 5.89 12.45
N PRO A 171 1.39 6.06 13.51
CA PRO A 171 2.71 6.69 13.43
C PRO A 171 3.76 5.75 12.86
N SER A 172 4.93 6.31 12.55
CA SER A 172 6.09 5.51 12.16
C SER A 172 6.57 4.61 13.32
N GLY A 173 7.18 3.47 12.99
CA GLY A 173 7.75 2.53 13.96
C GLY A 173 7.07 1.17 14.00
N VAL A 174 5.93 1.00 13.33
CA VAL A 174 5.21 -0.27 13.22
C VAL A 174 5.12 -0.69 11.75
N THR A 175 5.37 -1.95 11.50
CA THR A 175 5.01 -2.63 10.25
C THR A 175 3.99 -3.72 10.57
N ILE A 176 2.90 -3.74 9.83
CA ILE A 176 1.87 -4.77 9.93
C ILE A 176 2.17 -5.80 8.86
N VAL A 177 2.20 -7.08 9.23
CA VAL A 177 2.36 -8.20 8.29
C VAL A 177 1.19 -9.16 8.48
N ILE A 178 0.47 -9.42 7.42
CA ILE A 178 -0.56 -10.45 7.34
C ILE A 178 0.04 -11.59 6.53
N VAL A 179 0.22 -12.75 7.15
CA VAL A 179 0.86 -13.91 6.53
C VAL A 179 0.01 -15.15 6.65
N ARG A 180 -0.08 -15.92 5.58
CA ARG A 180 -0.75 -17.22 5.55
C ARG A 180 0.04 -18.22 6.42
N LYS A 181 -0.62 -18.92 7.32
CA LYS A 181 0.05 -19.75 8.35
C LYS A 181 0.94 -20.84 7.80
N ASP A 182 0.60 -21.42 6.66
CA ASP A 182 1.40 -22.47 6.02
C ASP A 182 2.77 -21.97 5.51
N LEU A 183 2.98 -20.66 5.47
CA LEU A 183 4.23 -20.02 5.06
C LEU A 183 5.17 -19.74 6.23
N ILE A 184 4.68 -19.84 7.47
CA ILE A 184 5.48 -19.63 8.68
C ILE A 184 6.40 -20.85 8.91
N GLY A 185 7.63 -20.60 9.38
CA GLY A 185 8.62 -21.65 9.65
C GLY A 185 9.40 -22.14 8.42
N LYS A 186 9.30 -21.43 7.30
CA LYS A 186 10.04 -21.75 6.06
C LYS A 186 11.24 -20.81 5.82
N ALA A 187 11.67 -20.08 6.83
CA ALA A 187 12.79 -19.16 6.72
C ALA A 187 14.10 -19.88 6.36
N GLN A 188 14.94 -19.21 5.58
CA GLN A 188 16.29 -19.69 5.28
C GLN A 188 17.14 -19.70 6.56
N PRO A 189 18.12 -20.63 6.70
CA PRO A 189 18.99 -20.66 7.87
C PRO A 189 19.77 -19.37 8.13
N ILE A 190 20.04 -18.60 7.10
CA ILE A 190 20.73 -17.30 7.18
C ILE A 190 19.79 -16.15 7.60
N THR A 191 18.51 -16.40 7.75
CA THR A 191 17.52 -15.36 8.08
C THR A 191 17.80 -14.78 9.47
N PRO A 192 18.06 -13.47 9.59
CA PRO A 192 18.15 -12.84 10.90
C PRO A 192 16.86 -13.04 11.70
N VAL A 193 16.97 -13.26 13.01
CA VAL A 193 15.85 -13.55 13.90
C VAL A 193 14.67 -12.56 13.77
N MET A 194 14.98 -11.27 13.60
CA MET A 194 13.95 -10.23 13.43
C MET A 194 13.24 -10.26 12.09
N LEU A 195 13.67 -11.07 11.13
CA LEU A 195 13.05 -11.25 9.82
C LEU A 195 12.34 -12.60 9.70
N ASP A 196 12.49 -13.49 10.69
CA ASP A 196 11.82 -14.79 10.72
C ASP A 196 10.40 -14.66 11.27
N TYR A 197 9.41 -14.94 10.44
CA TYR A 197 8.00 -14.89 10.83
C TYR A 197 7.65 -15.89 11.92
N LYS A 198 8.35 -17.04 12.00
CA LYS A 198 8.13 -18.02 13.05
C LYS A 198 8.41 -17.43 14.44
N ILE A 199 9.50 -16.71 14.61
CA ILE A 199 9.86 -16.06 15.88
C ILE A 199 8.79 -15.05 16.30
N HIS A 200 8.27 -14.26 15.36
CA HIS A 200 7.20 -13.31 15.64
C HIS A 200 5.88 -13.99 15.97
N ASP A 201 5.52 -15.08 15.29
CA ASP A 201 4.29 -15.84 15.54
C ASP A 201 4.31 -16.49 16.93
N GLU A 202 5.38 -17.21 17.26
CA GLU A 202 5.57 -17.88 18.55
C GLU A 202 5.60 -16.89 19.73
N SER A 203 6.09 -15.68 19.51
CA SER A 203 6.18 -14.62 20.52
C SER A 203 4.97 -13.67 20.52
N ASN A 204 3.92 -13.92 19.76
CA ASN A 204 2.79 -12.99 19.58
C ASN A 204 3.23 -11.55 19.26
N SER A 205 4.24 -11.41 18.39
CA SER A 205 4.88 -10.14 18.02
C SER A 205 5.61 -9.42 19.17
N LEU A 206 5.91 -10.10 20.26
CA LEU A 206 6.56 -9.55 21.46
C LEU A 206 7.96 -10.15 21.68
N TYR A 207 8.62 -10.63 20.65
CA TYR A 207 9.98 -11.16 20.77
C TYR A 207 10.96 -10.14 21.35
N ASN A 208 10.84 -8.88 20.97
CA ASN A 208 11.57 -7.76 21.57
C ASN A 208 10.58 -6.73 22.14
N THR A 209 11.07 -5.75 22.87
CA THR A 209 10.27 -4.66 23.46
C THR A 209 9.45 -3.96 22.37
N PRO A 210 8.10 -3.97 22.44
CA PRO A 210 7.25 -3.41 21.40
C PRO A 210 7.23 -1.87 21.45
N PRO A 211 7.03 -1.16 20.34
CA PRO A 211 6.75 0.26 20.31
C PRO A 211 5.30 0.52 20.79
N CYS A 212 5.07 0.38 22.11
CA CYS A 212 3.74 0.37 22.70
C CYS A 212 2.87 1.55 22.27
N PHE A 213 3.41 2.77 22.25
CA PHE A 213 2.67 3.96 21.83
C PHE A 213 2.21 3.85 20.37
N ALA A 214 3.09 3.44 19.46
CA ALA A 214 2.74 3.33 18.04
C ALA A 214 1.71 2.22 17.78
N ILE A 215 1.81 1.10 18.49
CA ILE A 215 0.81 0.01 18.41
C ILE A 215 -0.54 0.47 18.98
N TYR A 216 -0.52 1.19 20.11
CA TYR A 216 -1.73 1.77 20.70
C TYR A 216 -2.43 2.72 19.73
N MET A 217 -1.68 3.64 19.11
CA MET A 217 -2.22 4.56 18.11
C MET A 217 -2.81 3.84 16.89
N CYS A 218 -2.17 2.77 16.41
CA CYS A 218 -2.76 1.94 15.35
C CYS A 218 -4.09 1.31 15.81
N GLY A 219 -4.17 0.87 17.07
CA GLY A 219 -5.42 0.34 17.65
C GLY A 219 -6.55 1.37 17.61
N LEU A 220 -6.28 2.62 18.04
CA LEU A 220 -7.26 3.71 18.00
C LEU A 220 -7.72 4.02 16.57
N VAL A 221 -6.80 4.02 15.59
CA VAL A 221 -7.16 4.22 14.18
C VAL A 221 -8.07 3.10 13.68
N PHE A 222 -7.80 1.83 14.04
CA PHE A 222 -8.67 0.73 13.64
C PHE A 222 -10.06 0.81 14.29
N GLU A 223 -10.14 1.22 15.57
CA GLU A 223 -11.41 1.48 16.25
C GLU A 223 -12.20 2.60 15.56
N ASP A 224 -11.54 3.70 15.19
CA ASP A 224 -12.15 4.81 14.45
C ASP A 224 -12.67 4.36 13.08
N LEU A 225 -11.89 3.59 12.31
CA LEU A 225 -12.32 3.05 11.02
C LEU A 225 -13.56 2.14 11.16
N LEU A 226 -13.63 1.34 12.23
CA LEU A 226 -14.82 0.52 12.53
C LEU A 226 -16.01 1.40 12.89
N ALA A 227 -15.83 2.41 13.75
CA ALA A 227 -16.87 3.35 14.15
C ALA A 227 -17.43 4.15 12.95
N GLN A 228 -16.61 4.40 11.93
CA GLN A 228 -17.02 5.04 10.69
C GLN A 228 -17.83 4.14 9.74
N GLY A 229 -18.10 2.88 10.10
CA GLY A 229 -18.83 1.91 9.29
C GLY A 229 -17.94 0.92 8.52
N GLY A 230 -16.65 0.84 8.88
CA GLY A 230 -15.70 -0.11 8.29
C GLY A 230 -15.18 0.29 6.90
N LEU A 231 -14.43 -0.63 6.28
CA LEU A 231 -13.67 -0.32 5.07
C LEU A 231 -14.53 0.02 3.84
N LYS A 232 -15.78 -0.41 3.77
CA LYS A 232 -16.70 -0.05 2.69
C LYS A 232 -17.04 1.45 2.71
N GLU A 233 -17.32 1.98 3.89
CA GLU A 233 -17.61 3.41 4.05
C GLU A 233 -16.35 4.26 3.88
N VAL A 234 -15.21 3.77 4.37
CA VAL A 234 -13.91 4.40 4.15
C VAL A 234 -13.58 4.49 2.66
N GLU A 235 -13.83 3.43 1.89
CA GLU A 235 -13.63 3.42 0.43
C GLU A 235 -14.48 4.48 -0.26
N LYS A 236 -15.78 4.59 0.08
CA LYS A 236 -16.67 5.62 -0.48
C LYS A 236 -16.14 7.04 -0.23
N LYS A 237 -15.73 7.33 1.02
CA LYS A 237 -15.12 8.62 1.38
C LYS A 237 -13.82 8.89 0.60
N ASN A 238 -12.99 7.87 0.39
CA ASN A 238 -11.76 8.00 -0.36
C ASN A 238 -12.03 8.21 -1.85
N GLN A 239 -13.03 7.54 -2.42
CA GLN A 239 -13.47 7.74 -3.81
C GLN A 239 -14.01 9.16 -4.00
N GLU A 240 -14.82 9.68 -3.08
CA GLU A 240 -15.32 11.04 -3.11
C GLU A 240 -14.17 12.06 -3.07
N LYS A 241 -13.26 11.97 -2.10
CA LYS A 241 -12.09 12.85 -1.99
C LYS A 241 -11.23 12.84 -3.24
N ALA A 242 -10.89 11.66 -3.73
CA ALA A 242 -10.08 11.53 -4.94
C ALA A 242 -10.83 12.04 -6.17
N GLY A 243 -12.14 11.77 -6.26
CA GLY A 243 -13.00 12.19 -7.36
C GLY A 243 -13.04 13.70 -7.52
N ILE A 244 -13.29 14.47 -6.45
CA ILE A 244 -13.34 15.94 -6.56
C ILE A 244 -11.98 16.53 -6.98
N LEU A 245 -10.86 15.97 -6.51
CA LEU A 245 -9.55 16.46 -6.89
C LEU A 245 -9.19 16.11 -8.34
N TYR A 246 -9.42 14.87 -8.76
CA TYR A 246 -9.17 14.47 -10.16
C TYR A 246 -10.08 15.21 -11.14
N ASN A 247 -11.35 15.44 -10.77
CA ASN A 247 -12.26 16.23 -11.59
C ASN A 247 -11.77 17.68 -11.75
N ALA A 248 -11.22 18.30 -10.71
CA ALA A 248 -10.64 19.62 -10.79
C ALA A 248 -9.40 19.65 -11.71
N ILE A 249 -8.54 18.64 -11.64
CA ILE A 249 -7.37 18.51 -12.52
C ILE A 249 -7.82 18.32 -13.97
N ASP A 250 -8.67 17.34 -14.25
CA ASP A 250 -9.11 16.99 -15.60
C ASP A 250 -9.97 18.10 -16.23
N GLY A 251 -10.76 18.83 -15.41
CA GLY A 251 -11.60 19.95 -15.85
C GLY A 251 -10.87 21.28 -16.01
N SER A 252 -9.58 21.36 -15.72
CA SER A 252 -8.79 22.59 -15.78
C SER A 252 -8.42 23.07 -17.19
N GLY A 253 -8.87 22.40 -18.24
CA GLY A 253 -8.47 22.71 -19.61
C GLY A 253 -6.98 22.50 -19.88
N GLY A 254 -6.33 21.63 -19.10
CA GLY A 254 -4.90 21.31 -19.21
C GLY A 254 -3.98 22.25 -18.43
N PHE A 255 -4.53 23.17 -17.62
CA PHE A 255 -3.72 23.97 -16.70
C PHE A 255 -3.03 23.10 -15.65
N TYR A 256 -3.74 22.12 -15.10
CA TYR A 256 -3.22 21.03 -14.28
C TYR A 256 -3.22 19.74 -15.07
N VAL A 257 -2.17 18.92 -14.92
CA VAL A 257 -2.03 17.67 -15.66
C VAL A 257 -1.64 16.54 -14.72
N CYS A 258 -2.48 15.52 -14.62
CA CYS A 258 -2.13 14.28 -13.95
C CYS A 258 -1.54 13.31 -14.99
N PRO A 259 -0.29 12.83 -14.80
CA PRO A 259 0.34 11.93 -15.78
C PRO A 259 -0.20 10.50 -15.73
N VAL A 260 -0.94 10.14 -14.68
CA VAL A 260 -1.38 8.77 -14.43
C VAL A 260 -2.63 8.44 -15.24
N GLU A 261 -2.63 7.28 -15.88
CA GLU A 261 -3.81 6.75 -16.57
C GLU A 261 -5.01 6.64 -15.62
N LYS A 262 -6.19 7.07 -16.08
CA LYS A 262 -7.40 7.17 -15.26
C LYS A 262 -7.77 5.86 -14.54
N SER A 263 -7.59 4.74 -15.21
CA SER A 263 -7.91 3.40 -14.71
C SER A 263 -7.08 2.97 -13.48
N VAL A 264 -5.91 3.58 -13.29
CA VAL A 264 -4.95 3.18 -12.23
C VAL A 264 -4.60 4.32 -11.28
N ARG A 265 -5.34 5.42 -11.30
CA ARG A 265 -5.14 6.57 -10.40
C ARG A 265 -5.34 6.19 -8.95
N SER A 266 -4.40 6.58 -8.10
CA SER A 266 -4.45 6.31 -6.65
C SER A 266 -5.57 7.09 -5.97
N LEU A 267 -6.24 6.46 -5.00
CA LEU A 267 -7.17 7.14 -4.09
C LEU A 267 -6.45 7.86 -2.93
N MET A 268 -5.15 7.60 -2.76
CA MET A 268 -4.36 8.08 -1.61
C MET A 268 -3.34 9.16 -1.99
N ASN A 269 -2.77 9.09 -3.19
CA ASN A 269 -1.69 9.97 -3.63
C ASN A 269 -1.96 10.49 -5.03
N VAL A 270 -2.23 11.76 -5.14
CA VAL A 270 -2.62 12.43 -6.39
C VAL A 270 -1.48 13.33 -6.86
N PRO A 271 -0.61 12.85 -7.78
CA PRO A 271 0.42 13.68 -8.39
C PRO A 271 -0.18 14.48 -9.56
N PHE A 272 0.26 15.71 -9.70
CA PHE A 272 -0.03 16.55 -10.86
C PHE A 272 1.05 17.59 -11.08
N THR A 273 1.12 18.13 -12.29
CA THR A 273 1.99 19.23 -12.67
C THR A 273 1.17 20.39 -13.18
N LEU A 274 1.76 21.55 -13.23
CA LEU A 274 1.19 22.69 -13.94
C LEU A 274 1.74 22.72 -15.38
N LYS A 275 0.93 23.04 -16.36
CA LYS A 275 1.36 23.17 -17.76
C LYS A 275 2.52 24.17 -17.87
N ARG A 276 2.45 25.27 -17.12
CA ARG A 276 3.54 26.23 -16.94
C ARG A 276 4.33 25.85 -15.67
N SER A 277 5.38 25.09 -15.82
CA SER A 277 6.18 24.56 -14.70
C SER A 277 6.82 25.65 -13.84
N GLU A 278 7.05 26.85 -14.38
CA GLU A 278 7.53 28.01 -13.62
C GLU A 278 6.54 28.47 -12.53
N LEU A 279 5.27 28.15 -12.65
CA LEU A 279 4.24 28.45 -11.66
C LEU A 279 4.21 27.46 -10.49
N GLU A 280 4.84 26.29 -10.59
CA GLU A 280 4.76 25.24 -9.54
C GLU A 280 5.30 25.75 -8.20
N LYS A 281 6.42 26.48 -8.22
CA LYS A 281 6.99 27.07 -6.99
C LYS A 281 6.02 28.05 -6.35
N LYS A 282 5.45 28.97 -7.15
CA LYS A 282 4.46 29.96 -6.70
C LYS A 282 3.21 29.28 -6.13
N PHE A 283 2.70 28.24 -6.81
CA PHE A 283 1.56 27.46 -6.35
C PHE A 283 1.81 26.87 -4.96
N ILE A 284 2.95 26.22 -4.76
CA ILE A 284 3.31 25.58 -3.49
C ILE A 284 3.46 26.61 -2.37
N GLU A 285 4.09 27.76 -2.64
CA GLU A 285 4.30 28.84 -1.68
C GLU A 285 2.99 29.53 -1.27
N GLU A 286 2.09 29.80 -2.23
CA GLU A 286 0.78 30.40 -1.96
C GLU A 286 -0.14 29.41 -1.20
N ALA A 287 -0.16 28.14 -1.60
CA ALA A 287 -0.90 27.11 -0.87
C ALA A 287 -0.44 26.97 0.58
N ALA A 288 0.89 27.03 0.82
CA ALA A 288 1.45 26.97 2.17
C ALA A 288 1.03 28.16 3.04
N LYS A 289 0.89 29.37 2.49
CA LYS A 289 0.37 30.56 3.19
C LYS A 289 -1.07 30.38 3.67
N GLU A 290 -1.85 29.54 2.95
CA GLU A 290 -3.21 29.19 3.34
C GLU A 290 -3.29 27.93 4.24
N GLY A 291 -2.16 27.43 4.73
CA GLY A 291 -2.07 26.27 5.61
C GLY A 291 -2.07 24.92 4.88
N MET A 292 -2.01 24.90 3.54
CA MET A 292 -1.91 23.68 2.76
C MET A 292 -0.44 23.32 2.54
N VAL A 293 0.13 22.56 3.48
CA VAL A 293 1.56 22.20 3.51
C VAL A 293 1.85 20.86 2.88
N GLN A 294 3.14 20.58 2.56
CA GLN A 294 3.63 19.30 2.05
C GLN A 294 3.09 18.91 0.66
N LEU A 295 2.67 19.91 -0.15
CA LEU A 295 2.20 19.69 -1.51
C LEU A 295 3.33 19.48 -2.53
N LYS A 296 4.57 19.85 -2.20
CA LYS A 296 5.72 19.66 -3.10
C LYS A 296 5.86 18.19 -3.51
N GLY A 297 5.94 17.93 -4.80
CA GLY A 297 6.18 16.60 -5.35
C GLY A 297 7.51 16.00 -4.89
N HIS A 298 7.66 14.68 -5.08
CA HIS A 298 8.89 14.00 -4.67
C HIS A 298 10.08 14.53 -5.48
N ARG A 299 11.25 14.64 -4.83
CA ARG A 299 12.50 15.16 -5.42
C ARG A 299 12.93 14.50 -6.75
N SER A 300 12.50 13.25 -6.99
CA SER A 300 12.82 12.50 -8.22
C SER A 300 11.86 12.75 -9.37
N VAL A 301 10.71 13.41 -9.12
CA VAL A 301 9.64 13.60 -10.13
C VAL A 301 9.32 15.09 -10.32
N GLY A 302 9.41 15.88 -9.24
CA GLY A 302 8.96 17.28 -9.24
C GLY A 302 7.44 17.40 -9.14
N GLY A 303 6.92 18.52 -9.61
CA GLY A 303 5.49 18.80 -9.61
C GLY A 303 4.89 19.00 -8.23
N VAL A 304 3.59 18.72 -8.14
CA VAL A 304 2.78 18.77 -6.94
C VAL A 304 2.24 17.37 -6.63
N ARG A 305 2.09 17.05 -5.35
CA ARG A 305 1.46 15.79 -4.93
C ARG A 305 0.61 16.00 -3.70
N ALA A 306 -0.69 15.81 -3.82
CA ALA A 306 -1.60 15.76 -2.69
C ALA A 306 -1.65 14.34 -2.11
N SER A 307 -1.34 14.21 -0.81
CA SER A 307 -1.51 12.95 -0.07
C SER A 307 -2.80 13.05 0.75
N ILE A 308 -3.84 12.34 0.30
CA ILE A 308 -5.20 12.41 0.83
C ILE A 308 -5.60 11.13 1.55
N TYR A 309 -4.73 10.64 2.43
CA TYR A 309 -4.97 9.43 3.23
C TYR A 309 -6.31 9.46 3.97
N ASN A 310 -6.70 8.34 4.59
CA ASN A 310 -7.99 8.20 5.26
C ASN A 310 -8.32 9.37 6.21
N ALA A 311 -7.33 9.80 7.00
CA ALA A 311 -7.50 10.88 7.98
C ALA A 311 -7.66 12.28 7.37
N MET A 312 -7.36 12.48 6.08
CA MET A 312 -7.60 13.76 5.42
C MET A 312 -9.11 13.98 5.25
N PRO A 313 -9.70 15.02 5.87
CA PRO A 313 -11.13 15.28 5.73
C PRO A 313 -11.47 15.78 4.34
N LEU A 314 -12.71 15.54 3.90
CA LEU A 314 -13.22 16.04 2.61
C LEU A 314 -13.04 17.56 2.47
N ALA A 315 -13.30 18.31 3.54
CA ALA A 315 -13.12 19.77 3.57
C ALA A 315 -11.69 20.22 3.24
N GLY A 316 -10.67 19.43 3.65
CA GLY A 316 -9.27 19.74 3.32
C GLY A 316 -9.00 19.56 1.83
N VAL A 317 -9.58 18.55 1.21
CA VAL A 317 -9.46 18.32 -0.24
C VAL A 317 -10.25 19.37 -1.02
N GLN A 318 -11.45 19.73 -0.54
CA GLN A 318 -12.28 20.80 -1.15
C GLN A 318 -11.53 22.13 -1.11
N LYS A 319 -10.92 22.48 0.02
CA LYS A 319 -10.10 23.70 0.13
C LYS A 319 -8.98 23.74 -0.92
N LEU A 320 -8.29 22.61 -1.15
CA LEU A 320 -7.26 22.53 -2.19
C LEU A 320 -7.87 22.76 -3.59
N VAL A 321 -9.03 22.16 -3.88
CA VAL A 321 -9.72 22.35 -5.16
C VAL A 321 -10.15 23.79 -5.38
N ASP A 322 -10.68 24.45 -4.36
CA ASP A 322 -11.08 25.87 -4.46
C ASP A 322 -9.86 26.77 -4.67
N PHE A 323 -8.77 26.53 -3.95
CA PHE A 323 -7.50 27.20 -4.19
C PHE A 323 -6.97 26.97 -5.61
N MET A 324 -7.05 25.75 -6.14
CA MET A 324 -6.61 25.43 -7.50
C MET A 324 -7.40 26.24 -8.54
N LYS A 325 -8.72 26.35 -8.40
CA LYS A 325 -9.56 27.14 -9.30
C LYS A 325 -9.20 28.63 -9.25
N ASP A 326 -9.04 29.18 -8.06
CA ASP A 326 -8.66 30.57 -7.85
C ASP A 326 -7.26 30.86 -8.39
N PHE A 327 -6.29 29.97 -8.11
CA PHE A 327 -4.94 30.11 -8.64
C PHE A 327 -4.90 30.08 -10.17
N GLN A 328 -5.67 29.20 -10.80
CA GLN A 328 -5.80 29.15 -12.26
C GLN A 328 -6.41 30.43 -12.81
N ALA A 329 -7.48 30.96 -12.21
CA ALA A 329 -8.12 32.20 -12.64
C ALA A 329 -7.17 33.42 -12.58
N ARG A 330 -6.29 33.46 -11.58
CA ARG A 330 -5.29 34.53 -11.40
C ARG A 330 -4.03 34.38 -12.26
N ASN A 331 -3.83 33.21 -12.90
CA ASN A 331 -2.66 32.91 -13.70
C ASN A 331 -3.04 32.23 -15.04
N PRO A 332 -3.83 32.91 -15.89
CA PRO A 332 -4.39 32.35 -17.12
C PRO A 332 -3.34 31.90 -18.14
#